data_42ae0807c6a986e5c6ed2ab0815ef441
#
_entry.id   42ae0807c6a986e5c6ed2ab0815ef441
#
_cell.length_a   1.000
_cell.length_b   1.000
_cell.length_c   1.000
_cell.angle_alpha   90.00
_cell.angle_beta   90.00
_cell.angle_gamma   90.00
#
_symmetry.space_group_name_H-M   'P 1'
#
loop_
_entity.id
_entity.type
_entity.pdbx_description
1 polymer ?
#
loop_
_entity_poly.entity_id
_entity_poly.type
_entity_poly.pdbx_seq_one_letter_code
_entity_poly.pdbx_strand_id
1 'polypeptide(L)'
;YIQSTEMFYRLKAPEQLESNGVQSYMRYADSKLREEEARAQRYLEAGSNGVIQCCVKVLVSNTLSVLLAECAPLIKAGETERLQLMFRLLERVPEGVQPMLTELENHIIQAGLADMVAAADIITQDSEKYVERLLELFRKFSKLVHDAFSDDPRFLTARDKAFKAVVNDTTVFRLELNTGRNAGGKVVAPESKCPELLANYCDMLLRRTPLSKRLTSEEIETRLKDVLLVLKYISNKDVFMRYHKAHLTRRLILDAR
;
A
#
# COMPACT_ATOMS: atom_id res chain seq x y z
N TYR A 1 13.84 41.91 1.48
CA TYR A 1 14.22 40.67 0.79
C TYR A 1 13.05 39.68 0.76
N ILE A 2 12.44 39.31 1.88
CA ILE A 2 11.32 38.35 1.95
C ILE A 2 10.15 38.77 1.05
N GLN A 3 9.70 40.03 1.16
CA GLN A 3 8.60 40.57 0.35
C GLN A 3 8.89 40.54 -1.15
N SER A 4 10.11 40.87 -1.54
CA SER A 4 10.52 40.85 -2.95
C SER A 4 10.57 39.42 -3.50
N THR A 5 11.05 38.46 -2.70
CA THR A 5 11.07 37.04 -3.06
C THR A 5 9.66 36.48 -3.17
N GLU A 6 8.78 36.84 -2.23
CA GLU A 6 7.37 36.44 -2.29
C GLU A 6 6.66 36.95 -3.55
N MET A 7 6.84 38.24 -3.84
CA MET A 7 6.22 38.86 -5.02
C MET A 7 6.73 38.22 -6.31
N PHE A 8 8.03 37.95 -6.40
CA PHE A 8 8.63 37.27 -7.55
C PHE A 8 8.00 35.90 -7.80
N TYR A 9 7.93 35.05 -6.79
CA TYR A 9 7.37 33.70 -6.96
C TYR A 9 5.86 33.69 -7.11
N ARG A 10 5.12 34.66 -6.55
CA ARG A 10 3.67 34.82 -6.79
C ARG A 10 3.34 35.07 -8.25
N LEU A 11 4.21 35.77 -8.96
CA LEU A 11 4.06 36.01 -10.41
C LEU A 11 4.53 34.82 -11.24
N LYS A 12 5.67 34.24 -10.87
CA LYS A 12 6.32 33.19 -11.66
C LYS A 12 5.68 31.80 -11.49
N ALA A 13 5.13 31.47 -10.35
CA ALA A 13 4.57 30.15 -10.09
C ALA A 13 3.36 29.83 -11.01
N PRO A 14 2.33 30.70 -11.13
CA PRO A 14 1.23 30.46 -12.06
C PRO A 14 1.69 30.38 -13.51
N GLU A 15 2.58 31.29 -13.94
CA GLU A 15 3.12 31.29 -15.29
C GLU A 15 3.81 29.97 -15.65
N GLN A 16 4.62 29.43 -14.71
CA GLN A 16 5.31 28.16 -14.92
C GLN A 16 4.36 26.97 -14.93
N LEU A 17 3.33 27.01 -14.10
CA LEU A 17 2.31 25.96 -14.04
C LEU A 17 1.48 25.89 -15.32
N GLU A 18 1.02 27.05 -15.81
CA GLU A 18 0.21 27.15 -17.03
C GLU A 18 1.01 26.82 -18.29
N SER A 19 2.25 27.29 -18.37
CA SER A 19 3.08 27.15 -19.59
C SER A 19 3.69 25.75 -19.71
N ASN A 20 4.04 25.08 -18.59
CA ASN A 20 4.88 23.89 -18.61
C ASN A 20 4.21 22.65 -17.99
N GLY A 21 3.01 22.79 -17.45
CA GLY A 21 2.27 21.73 -16.79
C GLY A 21 2.81 21.35 -15.41
N VAL A 22 2.02 20.54 -14.69
CA VAL A 22 2.26 20.21 -13.27
C VAL A 22 3.60 19.52 -13.05
N GLN A 23 4.00 18.62 -13.91
CA GLN A 23 5.23 17.85 -13.74
C GLN A 23 6.49 18.70 -13.85
N SER A 24 6.53 19.57 -14.85
CA SER A 24 7.64 20.52 -15.02
C SER A 24 7.64 21.55 -13.90
N TYR A 25 6.44 21.95 -13.45
CA TYR A 25 6.28 22.84 -12.32
C TYR A 25 6.84 22.23 -11.02
N MET A 26 6.58 20.97 -10.72
CA MET A 26 7.16 20.31 -9.53
C MET A 26 8.68 20.33 -9.55
N ARG A 27 9.31 20.09 -10.70
CA ARG A 27 10.78 20.19 -10.85
C ARG A 27 11.27 21.60 -10.64
N TYR A 28 10.57 22.57 -11.19
CA TYR A 28 10.88 23.99 -11.00
C TYR A 28 10.79 24.36 -9.51
N ALA A 29 9.70 24.02 -8.83
CA ALA A 29 9.50 24.31 -7.42
C ALA A 29 10.60 23.68 -6.54
N ASP A 30 10.91 22.40 -6.74
CA ASP A 30 11.98 21.70 -6.00
C ASP A 30 13.34 22.35 -6.22
N SER A 31 13.69 22.70 -7.47
CA SER A 31 14.94 23.40 -7.80
C SER A 31 15.01 24.75 -7.10
N LYS A 32 13.94 25.55 -7.19
CA LYS A 32 13.92 26.89 -6.58
C LYS A 32 13.98 26.86 -5.06
N LEU A 33 13.30 25.93 -4.43
CA LEU A 33 13.39 25.76 -2.98
C LEU A 33 14.81 25.39 -2.54
N ARG A 34 15.49 24.51 -3.24
CA ARG A 34 16.90 24.16 -2.96
C ARG A 34 17.85 25.34 -3.19
N GLU A 35 17.62 26.11 -4.25
CA GLU A 35 18.40 27.33 -4.52
C GLU A 35 18.25 28.35 -3.38
N GLU A 36 17.02 28.57 -2.90
CA GLU A 36 16.76 29.50 -1.80
C GLU A 36 17.30 28.96 -0.46
N GLU A 37 17.23 27.66 -0.19
CA GLU A 37 17.86 27.03 0.97
C GLU A 37 19.37 27.23 0.96
N ALA A 38 20.02 26.96 -0.17
CA ALA A 38 21.46 27.16 -0.32
C ALA A 38 21.86 28.63 -0.19
N ARG A 39 21.02 29.56 -0.71
CA ARG A 39 21.24 30.99 -0.58
C ARG A 39 21.07 31.45 0.87
N ALA A 40 20.04 30.97 1.54
CA ALA A 40 19.77 31.27 2.95
C ALA A 40 20.93 30.84 3.88
N GLN A 41 21.46 29.63 3.64
CA GLN A 41 22.61 29.13 4.40
C GLN A 41 23.88 29.96 4.22
N ARG A 42 24.07 30.57 3.04
CA ARG A 42 25.28 31.35 2.75
C ARG A 42 25.22 32.79 3.28
N TYR A 43 24.04 33.40 3.32
CA TYR A 43 23.90 34.84 3.48
C TYR A 43 23.02 35.29 4.66
N LEU A 44 22.33 34.38 5.35
CA LEU A 44 21.34 34.71 6.37
C LEU A 44 21.59 33.93 7.66
N GLU A 45 22.31 34.56 8.63
CA GLU A 45 22.62 33.87 9.90
C GLU A 45 21.40 33.64 10.82
N ALA A 46 20.40 34.51 10.83
CA ALA A 46 19.27 34.42 11.77
C ALA A 46 17.86 34.51 11.17
N GLY A 47 17.72 34.69 9.86
CA GLY A 47 16.44 34.97 9.22
C GLY A 47 16.05 33.95 8.11
N SER A 48 16.82 32.89 7.96
CA SER A 48 16.68 31.93 6.87
C SER A 48 15.32 31.22 6.84
N ASN A 49 14.76 30.87 7.99
CA ASN A 49 13.49 30.14 8.08
C ASN A 49 12.29 30.91 7.49
N GLY A 50 12.24 32.23 7.68
CA GLY A 50 11.13 33.06 7.17
C GLY A 50 11.08 33.11 5.64
N VAL A 51 12.25 33.18 4.96
CA VAL A 51 12.33 33.17 3.48
C VAL A 51 11.91 31.81 2.94
N ILE A 52 12.43 30.74 3.51
CA ILE A 52 12.11 29.37 3.08
C ILE A 52 10.61 29.09 3.26
N GLN A 53 10.04 29.44 4.43
CA GLN A 53 8.60 29.26 4.67
C GLN A 53 7.75 30.08 3.68
N CYS A 54 8.17 31.30 3.35
CA CYS A 54 7.51 32.10 2.36
C CYS A 54 7.54 31.43 0.96
N CYS A 55 8.70 30.93 0.54
CA CYS A 55 8.85 30.20 -0.71
C CYS A 55 8.00 28.90 -0.75
N VAL A 56 7.99 28.13 0.33
CA VAL A 56 7.14 26.93 0.45
C VAL A 56 5.68 27.28 0.35
N LYS A 57 5.24 28.36 1.01
CA LYS A 57 3.85 28.81 0.93
C LYS A 57 3.46 29.15 -0.49
N VAL A 58 4.28 29.91 -1.22
CA VAL A 58 3.95 30.37 -2.58
C VAL A 58 4.09 29.26 -3.61
N LEU A 59 5.18 28.46 -3.55
CA LEU A 59 5.48 27.45 -4.54
C LEU A 59 4.75 26.12 -4.32
N VAL A 60 4.37 25.79 -3.08
CA VAL A 60 3.77 24.50 -2.76
C VAL A 60 2.37 24.65 -2.18
N SER A 61 2.20 25.42 -1.07
CA SER A 61 0.89 25.47 -0.41
C SER A 61 -0.19 26.09 -1.28
N ASN A 62 0.12 27.13 -2.06
CA ASN A 62 -0.85 27.80 -2.93
C ASN A 62 -1.24 26.94 -4.16
N THR A 63 -0.43 25.96 -4.52
CA THR A 63 -0.67 25.06 -5.67
C THR A 63 -1.01 23.63 -5.22
N LEU A 64 -1.21 23.43 -3.91
CA LEU A 64 -1.37 22.11 -3.27
C LEU A 64 -2.48 21.27 -3.93
N SER A 65 -3.64 21.85 -4.19
CA SER A 65 -4.77 21.16 -4.82
C SER A 65 -4.45 20.65 -6.23
N VAL A 66 -3.71 21.45 -7.00
CA VAL A 66 -3.29 21.07 -8.36
C VAL A 66 -2.24 19.96 -8.34
N LEU A 67 -1.28 20.04 -7.39
CA LEU A 67 -0.27 18.99 -7.21
C LEU A 67 -0.92 17.67 -6.77
N LEU A 68 -1.85 17.72 -5.81
CA LEU A 68 -2.53 16.53 -5.30
C LEU A 68 -3.44 15.86 -6.33
N ALA A 69 -3.99 16.60 -7.28
CA ALA A 69 -4.79 16.03 -8.36
C ALA A 69 -3.99 15.04 -9.24
N GLU A 70 -2.66 15.21 -9.32
CA GLU A 70 -1.78 14.28 -10.03
C GLU A 70 -1.41 13.02 -9.23
N CYS A 71 -1.68 12.97 -7.92
CA CYS A 71 -1.24 11.89 -7.04
C CYS A 71 -1.84 10.53 -7.46
N ALA A 72 -3.16 10.45 -7.61
CA ALA A 72 -3.84 9.21 -7.99
C ALA A 72 -3.41 8.67 -9.37
N PRO A 73 -3.34 9.48 -10.44
CA PRO A 73 -2.76 9.05 -11.71
C PRO A 73 -1.33 8.54 -11.62
N LEU A 74 -0.47 9.20 -10.84
CA LEU A 74 0.94 8.80 -10.68
C LEU A 74 1.08 7.47 -9.92
N ILE A 75 0.28 7.24 -8.87
CA ILE A 75 0.23 5.97 -8.15
C ILE A 75 -0.23 4.85 -9.08
N LYS A 76 -1.29 5.09 -9.85
CA LYS A 76 -1.84 4.12 -10.80
C LYS A 76 -0.84 3.73 -11.88
N ALA A 77 -0.10 4.70 -12.38
CA ALA A 77 0.93 4.49 -13.40
C ALA A 77 2.25 3.93 -12.83
N GLY A 78 2.46 3.97 -11.50
CA GLY A 78 3.70 3.54 -10.86
C GLY A 78 4.88 4.48 -11.14
N GLU A 79 4.62 5.78 -11.32
CA GLU A 79 5.62 6.81 -11.65
C GLU A 79 6.45 7.20 -10.41
N THR A 80 7.39 6.35 -10.03
CA THR A 80 8.15 6.45 -8.76
C THR A 80 8.93 7.75 -8.64
N GLU A 81 9.62 8.21 -9.69
CA GLU A 81 10.40 9.46 -9.67
C GLU A 81 9.53 10.70 -9.44
N ARG A 82 8.35 10.73 -10.05
CA ARG A 82 7.40 11.84 -9.91
C ARG A 82 6.72 11.83 -8.54
N LEU A 83 6.39 10.65 -8.03
CA LEU A 83 5.86 10.47 -6.66
C LEU A 83 6.89 10.88 -5.60
N GLN A 84 8.16 10.52 -5.80
CA GLN A 84 9.24 10.95 -4.93
C GLN A 84 9.41 12.48 -4.92
N LEU A 85 9.32 13.11 -6.09
CA LEU A 85 9.37 14.55 -6.21
C LEU A 85 8.18 15.23 -5.51
N MET A 86 6.97 14.72 -5.73
CA MET A 86 5.76 15.19 -5.06
C MET A 86 5.88 15.05 -3.54
N PHE A 87 6.35 13.91 -3.05
CA PHE A 87 6.56 13.67 -1.63
C PHE A 87 7.52 14.70 -1.01
N ARG A 88 8.67 14.95 -1.63
CA ARG A 88 9.63 15.96 -1.16
C ARG A 88 9.04 17.38 -1.07
N LEU A 89 8.16 17.73 -2.01
CA LEU A 89 7.49 19.03 -1.97
C LEU A 89 6.44 19.09 -0.87
N LEU A 90 5.58 18.06 -0.78
CA LEU A 90 4.45 18.04 0.15
C LEU A 90 4.87 17.82 1.60
N GLU A 91 6.01 17.16 1.84
CA GLU A 91 6.57 16.99 3.19
C GLU A 91 6.94 18.34 3.85
N ARG A 92 7.20 19.37 3.06
CA ARG A 92 7.48 20.73 3.52
C ARG A 92 6.25 21.48 4.03
N VAL A 93 5.06 20.99 3.74
CA VAL A 93 3.79 21.60 4.11
C VAL A 93 3.15 20.82 5.26
N PRO A 94 2.70 21.47 6.33
CA PRO A 94 1.94 20.80 7.38
C PRO A 94 0.76 20.03 6.79
N GLU A 95 0.61 18.76 7.19
CA GLU A 95 -0.44 17.82 6.71
C GLU A 95 -0.43 17.56 5.18
N GLY A 96 0.57 18.07 4.44
CA GLY A 96 0.64 17.94 2.98
C GLY A 96 0.78 16.50 2.48
N VAL A 97 1.38 15.62 3.26
CA VAL A 97 1.57 14.21 2.94
C VAL A 97 0.31 13.37 3.19
N GLN A 98 -0.57 13.78 4.10
CA GLN A 98 -1.74 13.00 4.48
C GLN A 98 -2.66 12.61 3.30
N PRO A 99 -2.95 13.50 2.34
CA PRO A 99 -3.73 13.10 1.15
C PRO A 99 -3.03 12.03 0.30
N MET A 100 -1.69 12.05 0.19
CA MET A 100 -0.94 11.02 -0.54
C MET A 100 -1.10 9.64 0.12
N LEU A 101 -1.07 9.58 1.46
CA LEU A 101 -1.28 8.35 2.22
C LEU A 101 -2.69 7.78 1.97
N THR A 102 -3.69 8.65 1.98
CA THR A 102 -5.09 8.28 1.69
C THR A 102 -5.26 7.76 0.26
N GLU A 103 -4.66 8.43 -0.72
CA GLU A 103 -4.70 7.99 -2.12
C GLU A 103 -4.00 6.65 -2.33
N LEU A 104 -2.84 6.43 -1.69
CA LEU A 104 -2.15 5.15 -1.75
C LEU A 104 -3.00 4.02 -1.14
N GLU A 105 -3.57 4.24 0.06
CA GLU A 105 -4.44 3.28 0.74
C GLU A 105 -5.63 2.90 -0.15
N ASN A 106 -6.36 3.91 -0.67
CA ASN A 106 -7.52 3.71 -1.52
C ASN A 106 -7.16 2.95 -2.81
N HIS A 107 -6.04 3.31 -3.44
CA HIS A 107 -5.60 2.67 -4.67
C HIS A 107 -5.25 1.20 -4.45
N ILE A 108 -4.54 0.85 -3.37
CA ILE A 108 -4.19 -0.53 -3.04
C ILE A 108 -5.46 -1.36 -2.81
N ILE A 109 -6.42 -0.83 -2.05
CA ILE A 109 -7.70 -1.51 -1.78
C ILE A 109 -8.46 -1.75 -3.09
N GLN A 110 -8.65 -0.71 -3.91
CA GLN A 110 -9.37 -0.82 -5.17
C GLN A 110 -8.68 -1.78 -6.14
N ALA A 111 -7.36 -1.68 -6.32
CA ALA A 111 -6.60 -2.55 -7.19
C ALA A 111 -6.65 -4.01 -6.71
N GLY A 112 -6.51 -4.24 -5.40
CA GLY A 112 -6.55 -5.57 -4.81
C GLY A 112 -7.92 -6.23 -4.96
N LEU A 113 -9.00 -5.52 -4.65
CA LEU A 113 -10.36 -6.04 -4.78
C LEU A 113 -10.73 -6.27 -6.25
N ALA A 114 -10.34 -5.37 -7.16
CA ALA A 114 -10.58 -5.54 -8.59
C ALA A 114 -9.84 -6.77 -9.15
N ASP A 115 -8.60 -7.01 -8.73
CA ASP A 115 -7.83 -8.20 -9.13
C ASP A 115 -8.47 -9.48 -8.60
N MET A 116 -8.95 -9.49 -7.36
CA MET A 116 -9.66 -10.62 -6.76
C MET A 116 -10.98 -10.92 -7.48
N VAL A 117 -11.75 -9.89 -7.83
CA VAL A 117 -13.01 -10.04 -8.60
C VAL A 117 -12.72 -10.62 -9.98
N ALA A 118 -11.72 -10.08 -10.68
CA ALA A 118 -11.36 -10.53 -12.02
C ALA A 118 -10.89 -11.99 -12.07
N ALA A 119 -10.30 -12.49 -10.98
CA ALA A 119 -9.80 -13.85 -10.88
C ALA A 119 -10.71 -14.79 -10.05
N ALA A 120 -11.90 -14.35 -9.64
CA ALA A 120 -12.76 -15.04 -8.68
C ALA A 120 -13.02 -16.51 -8.99
N ASP A 121 -13.32 -16.84 -10.26
CA ASP A 121 -13.61 -18.21 -10.68
C ASP A 121 -12.43 -19.18 -10.50
N ILE A 122 -11.22 -18.67 -10.58
CA ILE A 122 -9.99 -19.47 -10.47
C ILE A 122 -9.57 -19.58 -9.00
N ILE A 123 -9.49 -18.46 -8.31
CA ILE A 123 -8.89 -18.37 -6.97
C ILE A 123 -9.82 -18.93 -5.89
N THR A 124 -11.12 -19.01 -6.10
CA THR A 124 -12.06 -19.67 -5.16
C THR A 124 -11.85 -21.17 -5.05
N GLN A 125 -11.31 -21.78 -6.09
CA GLN A 125 -11.08 -23.23 -6.17
C GLN A 125 -9.59 -23.59 -6.01
N ASP A 126 -8.70 -22.64 -6.19
CA ASP A 126 -7.24 -22.83 -6.16
C ASP A 126 -6.59 -21.93 -5.12
N SER A 127 -6.32 -22.53 -3.96
CA SER A 127 -5.71 -21.82 -2.81
C SER A 127 -4.28 -21.32 -3.10
N GLU A 128 -3.53 -22.03 -3.96
CA GLU A 128 -2.18 -21.59 -4.35
C GLU A 128 -2.26 -20.28 -5.13
N LYS A 129 -3.09 -20.24 -6.17
CA LYS A 129 -3.27 -19.03 -6.99
C LYS A 129 -3.82 -17.85 -6.20
N TYR A 130 -4.70 -18.11 -5.23
CA TYR A 130 -5.19 -17.07 -4.34
C TYR A 130 -4.06 -16.42 -3.54
N VAL A 131 -3.23 -17.23 -2.89
CA VAL A 131 -2.11 -16.74 -2.07
C VAL A 131 -1.06 -16.04 -2.94
N GLU A 132 -0.74 -16.60 -4.11
CA GLU A 132 0.20 -15.98 -5.06
C GLU A 132 -0.26 -14.58 -5.48
N ARG A 133 -1.55 -14.40 -5.80
CA ARG A 133 -2.13 -13.10 -6.15
C ARG A 133 -2.03 -12.08 -5.01
N LEU A 134 -2.32 -12.50 -3.77
CA LEU A 134 -2.13 -11.63 -2.60
C LEU A 134 -0.68 -11.19 -2.43
N LEU A 135 0.25 -12.12 -2.60
CA LEU A 135 1.68 -11.84 -2.48
C LEU A 135 2.20 -10.93 -3.59
N GLU A 136 1.73 -11.11 -4.82
CA GLU A 136 2.04 -10.24 -5.96
C GLU A 136 1.58 -8.80 -5.67
N LEU A 137 0.36 -8.63 -5.19
CA LEU A 137 -0.18 -7.34 -4.77
C LEU A 137 0.71 -6.70 -3.69
N PHE A 138 1.04 -7.46 -2.65
CA PHE A 138 1.87 -6.98 -1.55
C PHE A 138 3.27 -6.56 -2.04
N ARG A 139 3.91 -7.39 -2.86
CA ARG A 139 5.26 -7.11 -3.41
C ARG A 139 5.25 -5.90 -4.33
N LYS A 140 4.24 -5.77 -5.18
CA LYS A 140 4.07 -4.62 -6.09
C LYS A 140 4.05 -3.30 -5.31
N PHE A 141 3.21 -3.20 -4.28
CA PHE A 141 3.07 -1.97 -3.51
C PHE A 141 4.19 -1.77 -2.49
N SER A 142 4.82 -2.84 -1.99
CA SER A 142 6.05 -2.74 -1.21
C SER A 142 7.18 -2.14 -2.04
N LYS A 143 7.32 -2.57 -3.30
CA LYS A 143 8.30 -2.01 -4.22
C LYS A 143 8.01 -0.54 -4.53
N LEU A 144 6.74 -0.18 -4.78
CA LEU A 144 6.36 1.21 -5.00
C LEU A 144 6.72 2.10 -3.79
N VAL A 145 6.41 1.65 -2.58
CA VAL A 145 6.73 2.40 -1.34
C VAL A 145 8.24 2.53 -1.15
N HIS A 146 8.99 1.47 -1.43
CA HIS A 146 10.45 1.53 -1.38
C HIS A 146 11.02 2.53 -2.38
N ASP A 147 10.65 2.41 -3.65
CA ASP A 147 11.23 3.19 -4.75
C ASP A 147 10.81 4.66 -4.71
N ALA A 148 9.55 4.95 -4.35
CA ALA A 148 9.01 6.32 -4.35
C ALA A 148 9.18 7.05 -3.02
N PHE A 149 9.13 6.35 -1.89
CA PHE A 149 9.06 6.95 -0.56
C PHE A 149 10.14 6.46 0.40
N SER A 150 11.14 5.71 -0.10
CA SER A 150 12.29 5.22 0.68
C SER A 150 11.89 4.52 1.99
N ASP A 151 10.83 3.71 1.93
CA ASP A 151 10.26 2.99 3.07
C ASP A 151 9.83 3.89 4.25
N ASP A 152 9.37 5.10 3.96
CA ASP A 152 8.84 6.00 4.99
C ASP A 152 7.76 5.28 5.83
N PRO A 153 7.85 5.30 7.18
CA PRO A 153 6.96 4.55 8.06
C PRO A 153 5.47 4.86 7.87
N ARG A 154 5.13 6.09 7.46
CA ARG A 154 3.74 6.51 7.19
C ARG A 154 3.18 5.77 5.99
N PHE A 155 3.95 5.64 4.91
CA PHE A 155 3.57 4.91 3.69
C PHE A 155 3.57 3.41 3.90
N LEU A 156 4.51 2.86 4.68
CA LEU A 156 4.47 1.45 5.09
C LEU A 156 3.19 1.13 5.88
N THR A 157 2.80 2.01 6.79
CA THR A 157 1.57 1.87 7.58
C THR A 157 0.32 1.93 6.69
N ALA A 158 0.27 2.86 5.74
CA ALA A 158 -0.83 2.98 4.78
C ALA A 158 -0.94 1.72 3.90
N ARG A 159 0.18 1.19 3.39
CA ARG A 159 0.23 -0.08 2.67
C ARG A 159 -0.30 -1.24 3.50
N ASP A 160 0.17 -1.37 4.73
CA ASP A 160 -0.21 -2.48 5.62
C ASP A 160 -1.70 -2.42 5.98
N LYS A 161 -2.23 -1.22 6.22
CA LYS A 161 -3.65 -0.99 6.48
C LYS A 161 -4.51 -1.36 5.27
N ALA A 162 -4.09 -0.95 4.07
CA ALA A 162 -4.78 -1.28 2.84
C ALA A 162 -4.75 -2.78 2.54
N PHE A 163 -3.60 -3.42 2.69
CA PHE A 163 -3.45 -4.86 2.50
C PHE A 163 -4.29 -5.66 3.49
N LYS A 164 -4.34 -5.22 4.75
CA LYS A 164 -5.25 -5.80 5.76
C LYS A 164 -6.72 -5.69 5.34
N ALA A 165 -7.13 -4.58 4.74
CA ALA A 165 -8.50 -4.42 4.24
C ALA A 165 -8.81 -5.41 3.10
N VAL A 166 -7.88 -5.62 2.15
CA VAL A 166 -8.05 -6.60 1.06
C VAL A 166 -8.13 -8.04 1.58
N VAL A 167 -7.23 -8.42 2.49
CA VAL A 167 -7.19 -9.77 3.08
C VAL A 167 -8.47 -10.13 3.84
N ASN A 168 -9.07 -9.15 4.51
CA ASN A 168 -10.28 -9.35 5.33
C ASN A 168 -11.57 -8.96 4.62
N ASP A 169 -11.51 -8.70 3.31
CA ASP A 169 -12.71 -8.36 2.54
C ASP A 169 -13.73 -9.49 2.57
N THR A 170 -15.01 -9.12 2.73
CA THR A 170 -16.14 -10.04 2.77
C THR A 170 -17.10 -9.85 1.59
N THR A 171 -16.82 -8.90 0.71
CA THR A 171 -17.69 -8.59 -0.42
C THR A 171 -17.46 -9.52 -1.59
N VAL A 172 -16.20 -9.85 -1.88
CA VAL A 172 -15.79 -10.74 -2.98
C VAL A 172 -15.87 -12.21 -2.56
N PHE A 173 -15.36 -12.54 -1.37
CA PHE A 173 -15.34 -13.89 -0.85
C PHE A 173 -16.00 -13.96 0.53
N ARG A 174 -17.19 -14.55 0.57
CA ARG A 174 -17.89 -14.83 1.83
C ARG A 174 -17.65 -16.27 2.26
N LEU A 175 -17.22 -16.45 3.49
CA LEU A 175 -17.27 -17.73 4.15
C LEU A 175 -18.69 -17.90 4.71
N GLU A 176 -19.49 -18.77 4.11
CA GLU A 176 -20.74 -19.21 4.70
C GLU A 176 -20.39 -20.17 5.84
N LEU A 177 -20.34 -19.65 7.04
CA LEU A 177 -20.31 -20.49 8.21
C LEU A 177 -21.64 -21.24 8.27
N ASN A 178 -21.61 -22.58 8.09
CA ASN A 178 -22.71 -23.46 8.44
C ASN A 178 -22.92 -23.35 9.96
N THR A 179 -23.55 -22.29 10.40
CA THR A 179 -24.08 -22.17 11.73
C THR A 179 -25.27 -23.13 11.79
N GLY A 180 -25.01 -24.37 12.19
CA GLY A 180 -26.07 -25.20 12.74
C GLY A 180 -26.84 -24.31 13.71
N ARG A 181 -28.17 -24.27 13.57
CA ARG A 181 -29.09 -23.45 14.35
C ARG A 181 -28.72 -23.48 15.82
N ASN A 182 -27.85 -22.58 16.24
CA ASN A 182 -27.70 -22.29 17.65
C ASN A 182 -28.88 -21.41 18.05
N ALA A 183 -29.69 -21.92 18.95
CA ALA A 183 -30.84 -21.25 19.56
C ALA A 183 -30.39 -19.97 20.24
N GLY A 184 -30.38 -18.85 19.50
CA GLY A 184 -29.95 -17.57 20.06
C GLY A 184 -29.88 -16.40 19.09
N GLY A 185 -30.36 -16.54 17.85
CA GLY A 185 -30.70 -15.38 16.98
C GLY A 185 -29.62 -14.31 16.71
N LYS A 186 -28.35 -14.56 17.03
CA LYS A 186 -27.27 -13.63 16.67
C LYS A 186 -26.90 -13.84 15.21
N VAL A 187 -27.13 -12.84 14.37
CA VAL A 187 -26.61 -12.77 13.02
C VAL A 187 -25.09 -12.74 13.10
N VAL A 188 -24.45 -13.84 12.73
CA VAL A 188 -22.97 -13.88 12.65
C VAL A 188 -22.57 -13.05 11.44
N ALA A 189 -21.69 -12.07 11.65
CA ALA A 189 -21.15 -11.26 10.57
C ALA A 189 -20.44 -12.15 9.53
N PRO A 190 -20.56 -11.84 8.23
CA PRO A 190 -19.86 -12.59 7.19
C PRO A 190 -18.34 -12.51 7.43
N GLU A 191 -17.65 -13.65 7.33
CA GLU A 191 -16.20 -13.73 7.45
C GLU A 191 -15.52 -13.86 6.09
N SER A 192 -14.29 -13.35 5.98
CA SER A 192 -13.47 -13.52 4.79
C SER A 192 -13.13 -15.01 4.57
N LYS A 193 -13.05 -15.43 3.31
CA LYS A 193 -12.61 -16.78 2.94
C LYS A 193 -11.09 -16.95 2.97
N CYS A 194 -10.34 -15.86 3.13
CA CYS A 194 -8.88 -15.88 3.14
C CYS A 194 -8.29 -16.85 4.17
N PRO A 195 -8.74 -16.91 5.45
CA PRO A 195 -8.19 -17.84 6.43
C PRO A 195 -8.31 -19.31 6.00
N GLU A 196 -9.42 -19.71 5.37
CA GLU A 196 -9.62 -21.06 4.84
C GLU A 196 -8.66 -21.36 3.70
N LEU A 197 -8.59 -20.47 2.70
CA LEU A 197 -7.71 -20.65 1.53
C LEU A 197 -6.24 -20.68 1.95
N LEU A 198 -5.85 -19.85 2.93
CA LEU A 198 -4.49 -19.83 3.45
C LEU A 198 -4.14 -21.13 4.20
N ALA A 199 -5.08 -21.68 4.98
CA ALA A 199 -4.89 -22.96 5.68
C ALA A 199 -4.79 -24.13 4.69
N ASN A 200 -5.61 -24.12 3.62
CA ASN A 200 -5.55 -25.12 2.57
C ASN A 200 -4.20 -25.08 1.83
N TYR A 201 -3.70 -23.88 1.49
CA TYR A 201 -2.40 -23.72 0.86
C TYR A 201 -1.26 -24.21 1.77
N CYS A 202 -1.30 -23.86 3.05
CA CYS A 202 -0.34 -24.38 4.03
C CYS A 202 -0.36 -25.91 4.10
N ASP A 203 -1.54 -26.54 4.08
CA ASP A 203 -1.67 -28.00 4.03
C ASP A 203 -1.07 -28.60 2.76
N MET A 204 -1.28 -27.96 1.59
CA MET A 204 -0.70 -28.40 0.32
C MET A 204 0.83 -28.39 0.33
N LEU A 205 1.46 -27.44 1.01
CA LEU A 205 2.92 -27.37 1.17
C LEU A 205 3.47 -28.46 2.12
N LEU A 206 2.71 -28.80 3.17
CA LEU A 206 3.15 -29.74 4.22
C LEU A 206 2.81 -31.19 3.93
N ARG A 207 1.92 -31.47 2.98
CA ARG A 207 1.59 -32.82 2.51
C ARG A 207 2.37 -33.21 1.27
N ARG A 208 2.42 -34.51 0.97
CA ARG A 208 2.96 -35.05 -0.29
C ARG A 208 1.97 -34.82 -1.46
N THR A 209 1.72 -33.55 -1.79
CA THR A 209 0.88 -33.14 -2.92
C THR A 209 1.71 -33.01 -4.21
N PRO A 210 1.08 -32.90 -5.38
CA PRO A 210 1.79 -32.56 -6.62
C PRO A 210 2.58 -31.26 -6.52
N LEU A 211 2.09 -30.30 -5.73
CA LEU A 211 2.78 -29.02 -5.46
C LEU A 211 4.08 -29.25 -4.67
N SER A 212 3.99 -29.85 -3.48
CA SER A 212 5.15 -30.05 -2.62
C SER A 212 6.22 -30.96 -3.22
N LYS A 213 5.84 -31.92 -4.08
CA LYS A 213 6.78 -32.79 -4.80
C LYS A 213 7.64 -32.07 -5.84
N ARG A 214 7.22 -30.89 -6.31
CA ARG A 214 7.95 -30.06 -7.30
C ARG A 214 8.89 -29.07 -6.63
N LEU A 215 8.78 -28.88 -5.32
CA LEU A 215 9.49 -27.88 -4.55
C LEU A 215 10.62 -28.54 -3.74
N THR A 216 11.71 -27.83 -3.62
CA THR A 216 12.77 -28.14 -2.65
C THR A 216 12.33 -27.81 -1.23
N SER A 217 13.01 -28.35 -0.23
CA SER A 217 12.73 -28.03 1.18
C SER A 217 12.89 -26.53 1.47
N GLU A 218 13.86 -25.88 0.84
CA GLU A 218 14.11 -24.45 0.98
C GLU A 218 13.00 -23.59 0.35
N GLU A 219 12.49 -24.00 -0.82
CA GLU A 219 11.35 -23.34 -1.45
C GLU A 219 10.07 -23.50 -0.62
N ILE A 220 9.83 -24.67 -0.02
CA ILE A 220 8.71 -24.90 0.89
C ILE A 220 8.82 -23.98 2.11
N GLU A 221 10.01 -23.88 2.72
CA GLU A 221 10.24 -22.98 3.85
C GLU A 221 9.96 -21.52 3.48
N THR A 222 10.42 -21.08 2.32
CA THR A 222 10.16 -19.72 1.81
C THR A 222 8.67 -19.47 1.63
N ARG A 223 7.94 -20.40 1.03
CA ARG A 223 6.49 -20.28 0.85
C ARG A 223 5.72 -20.32 2.18
N LEU A 224 6.21 -21.05 3.18
CA LEU A 224 5.64 -21.03 4.53
C LEU A 224 5.87 -19.68 5.22
N LYS A 225 7.00 -19.01 4.99
CA LYS A 225 7.22 -17.62 5.44
C LYS A 225 6.22 -16.67 4.79
N ASP A 226 5.89 -16.85 3.51
CA ASP A 226 4.85 -16.10 2.82
C ASP A 226 3.46 -16.33 3.44
N VAL A 227 3.13 -17.57 3.84
CA VAL A 227 1.90 -17.86 4.59
C VAL A 227 1.85 -17.08 5.90
N LEU A 228 2.96 -17.02 6.65
CA LEU A 228 3.05 -16.26 7.89
C LEU A 228 2.90 -14.75 7.66
N LEU A 229 3.42 -14.24 6.54
CA LEU A 229 3.24 -12.84 6.15
C LEU A 229 1.76 -12.52 5.97
N VAL A 230 1.01 -13.31 5.21
CA VAL A 230 -0.44 -13.09 5.01
C VAL A 230 -1.20 -13.26 6.32
N LEU A 231 -0.86 -14.27 7.12
CA LEU A 231 -1.50 -14.56 8.41
C LEU A 231 -1.39 -13.38 9.40
N LYS A 232 -0.32 -12.58 9.31
CA LYS A 232 -0.15 -11.36 10.10
C LYS A 232 -1.32 -10.40 9.93
N TYR A 233 -1.88 -10.31 8.71
CA TYR A 233 -2.94 -9.36 8.35
C TYR A 233 -4.35 -9.91 8.55
N ILE A 234 -4.52 -11.21 8.75
CA ILE A 234 -5.83 -11.81 9.04
C ILE A 234 -6.35 -11.33 10.40
N SER A 235 -7.58 -10.81 10.42
CA SER A 235 -8.22 -10.33 11.64
C SER A 235 -8.69 -11.47 12.54
N ASN A 236 -9.36 -12.49 11.97
CA ASN A 236 -9.85 -13.66 12.70
C ASN A 236 -8.92 -14.86 12.50
N LYS A 237 -7.86 -14.93 13.30
CA LYS A 237 -6.88 -16.02 13.26
C LYS A 237 -7.44 -17.36 13.73
N ASP A 238 -8.51 -17.35 14.53
CA ASP A 238 -9.13 -18.58 15.05
C ASP A 238 -9.75 -19.41 13.92
N VAL A 239 -10.25 -18.75 12.87
CA VAL A 239 -10.76 -19.45 11.68
C VAL A 239 -9.62 -20.20 10.99
N PHE A 240 -8.49 -19.53 10.74
CA PHE A 240 -7.30 -20.19 10.20
C PHE A 240 -6.86 -21.37 11.07
N MET A 241 -6.76 -21.18 12.38
CA MET A 241 -6.35 -22.22 13.31
C MET A 241 -7.30 -23.42 13.31
N ARG A 242 -8.61 -23.19 13.17
CA ARG A 242 -9.61 -24.25 13.08
C ARG A 242 -9.38 -25.13 11.84
N TYR A 243 -9.22 -24.53 10.67
CA TYR A 243 -8.91 -25.25 9.43
C TYR A 243 -7.55 -25.95 9.50
N HIS A 244 -6.53 -25.25 9.99
CA HIS A 244 -5.19 -25.80 10.13
C HIS A 244 -5.14 -27.02 11.08
N LYS A 245 -5.85 -26.99 12.22
CA LYS A 245 -5.99 -28.13 13.13
C LYS A 245 -6.68 -29.30 12.46
N ALA A 246 -7.76 -29.07 11.72
CA ALA A 246 -8.45 -30.13 10.97
C ALA A 246 -7.53 -30.82 9.95
N HIS A 247 -6.74 -30.04 9.21
CA HIS A 247 -5.74 -30.55 8.29
C HIS A 247 -4.62 -31.31 9.00
N LEU A 248 -4.12 -30.80 10.13
CA LEU A 248 -3.10 -31.48 10.94
C LEU A 248 -3.60 -32.84 11.44
N THR A 249 -4.83 -32.90 11.98
CA THR A 249 -5.45 -34.14 12.44
C THR A 249 -5.52 -35.15 11.30
N ARG A 250 -5.96 -34.72 10.10
CA ARG A 250 -6.01 -35.58 8.92
C ARG A 250 -4.63 -36.14 8.58
N ARG A 251 -3.58 -35.30 8.57
CA ARG A 251 -2.21 -35.73 8.29
C ARG A 251 -1.73 -36.78 9.30
N LEU A 252 -1.94 -36.55 10.58
CA LEU A 252 -1.50 -37.46 11.63
C LEU A 252 -2.23 -38.83 11.57
N ILE A 253 -3.48 -38.85 11.10
CA ILE A 253 -4.27 -40.10 11.03
C ILE A 253 -4.00 -40.85 9.71
N LEU A 254 -3.90 -40.16 8.58
CA LEU A 254 -3.84 -40.76 7.25
C LEU A 254 -2.42 -40.97 6.71
N ASP A 255 -1.48 -40.06 7.05
CA ASP A 255 -0.10 -40.11 6.54
C ASP A 255 0.84 -40.87 7.52
N ALA A 256 0.34 -41.35 8.64
CA ALA A 256 1.08 -42.20 9.61
C ALA A 256 1.11 -43.67 9.20
N ARG A 257 0.65 -44.05 8.00
CA ARG A 257 0.69 -45.41 7.44
C ARG A 257 1.77 -45.53 6.36
#